data_712af4f18ba279f330e02dbe4ca1dc75
#
_entry.id   712af4f18ba279f330e02dbe4ca1dc75
#
_cell.length_a   1.000
_cell.length_b   1.000
_cell.length_c   1.000
_cell.angle_alpha   90.00
_cell.angle_beta   90.00
_cell.angle_gamma   90.00
#
_symmetry.space_group_name_H-M   'P 1'
#
loop_
_entity.id
_entity.type
_entity.pdbx_description
1 polymer ?
#
loop_
_entity_poly.entity_id
_entity_poly.type
_entity_poly.pdbx_seq_one_letter_code
_entity_poly.pdbx_strand_id
1 'polypeptide(L)'
;MLNCPLISSNPYQVILLDEFEKCDRSVQRLFMSVFDEGILTTSQGNVIDFSKSIIIATTNAGCTAKSRSIGFNSDSTSETQLISDLSDYFDVELINRFSQKYTFSEISRSVYRKIVEK
;
A
#
# COMPACT_ATOMS: atom_id res chain seq x y z
N MET A 1 12.65 -4.68 -16.18
CA MET A 1 11.88 -4.97 -17.42
C MET A 1 10.60 -5.69 -17.00
N LEU A 2 9.49 -4.96 -16.85
CA LEU A 2 8.19 -5.56 -16.57
C LEU A 2 7.58 -6.03 -17.90
N ASN A 3 8.04 -7.17 -18.38
CA ASN A 3 7.35 -7.89 -19.42
C ASN A 3 6.37 -8.82 -18.71
N CYS A 4 5.15 -8.34 -18.48
CA CYS A 4 4.16 -9.10 -17.75
C CYS A 4 3.05 -9.58 -18.71
N PRO A 5 3.29 -10.66 -19.48
CA PRO A 5 2.28 -11.23 -20.37
C PRO A 5 1.03 -11.71 -19.63
N LEU A 6 1.14 -11.93 -18.31
CA LEU A 6 0.04 -12.41 -17.46
C LEU A 6 -1.07 -11.36 -17.31
N ILE A 7 -0.74 -10.06 -17.24
CA ILE A 7 -1.74 -9.00 -17.07
C ILE A 7 -2.52 -8.78 -18.36
N SER A 8 -1.89 -8.94 -19.51
CA SER A 8 -2.53 -8.78 -20.81
C SER A 8 -3.53 -9.90 -21.15
N SER A 9 -3.39 -11.06 -20.52
CA SER A 9 -4.25 -12.24 -20.81
C SER A 9 -5.48 -12.35 -19.91
N ASN A 10 -5.45 -11.73 -18.74
CA ASN A 10 -6.59 -11.74 -17.80
C ASN A 10 -6.75 -10.35 -17.13
N PRO A 11 -7.79 -9.59 -17.45
CA PRO A 11 -8.01 -8.28 -16.87
C PRO A 11 -8.46 -8.33 -15.40
N TYR A 12 -9.00 -9.45 -14.93
CA TYR A 12 -9.46 -9.62 -13.55
C TYR A 12 -8.34 -10.22 -12.70
N GLN A 13 -7.57 -9.37 -12.04
CA GLN A 13 -6.40 -9.79 -11.24
C GLN A 13 -6.36 -9.11 -9.89
N VAL A 14 -5.73 -9.77 -8.92
CA VAL A 14 -5.30 -9.15 -7.67
C VAL A 14 -3.79 -8.94 -7.75
N ILE A 15 -3.37 -7.70 -7.62
CA ILE A 15 -1.98 -7.29 -7.70
C ILE A 15 -1.53 -6.89 -6.30
N LEU A 16 -0.53 -7.58 -5.78
CA LEU A 16 0.06 -7.27 -4.48
C LEU A 16 1.37 -6.49 -4.67
N LEU A 17 1.42 -5.30 -4.10
CA LEU A 17 2.62 -4.46 -3.98
C LEU A 17 3.14 -4.61 -2.56
N ASP A 18 4.02 -5.57 -2.35
CA ASP A 18 4.55 -5.85 -1.02
C ASP A 18 5.70 -4.90 -0.68
N GLU A 19 5.71 -4.38 0.58
CA GLU A 19 6.69 -3.39 1.06
C GLU A 19 6.84 -2.18 0.12
N PHE A 20 5.71 -1.59 -0.27
CA PHE A 20 5.66 -0.55 -1.30
C PHE A 20 6.46 0.71 -0.94
N GLU A 21 6.72 0.98 0.34
CA GLU A 21 7.60 2.06 0.80
C GLU A 21 9.06 1.90 0.36
N LYS A 22 9.49 0.68 0.00
CA LYS A 22 10.85 0.41 -0.47
C LYS A 22 11.03 0.62 -1.97
N CYS A 23 9.94 0.84 -2.69
CA CYS A 23 10.00 1.15 -4.11
C CYS A 23 10.61 2.52 -4.36
N ASP A 24 11.33 2.64 -5.47
CA ASP A 24 11.78 3.92 -5.96
C ASP A 24 10.60 4.86 -6.23
N ARG A 25 10.77 6.16 -6.02
CA ARG A 25 9.72 7.17 -6.26
C ARG A 25 9.23 7.20 -7.71
N SER A 26 10.06 6.82 -8.67
CA SER A 26 9.64 6.69 -10.07
C SER A 26 8.59 5.61 -10.27
N VAL A 27 8.71 4.49 -9.53
CA VAL A 27 7.72 3.41 -9.52
C VAL A 27 6.43 3.86 -8.83
N GLN A 28 6.53 4.58 -7.70
CA GLN A 28 5.36 5.13 -7.03
C GLN A 28 4.57 6.08 -7.94
N ARG A 29 5.26 6.97 -8.69
CA ARG A 29 4.63 7.88 -9.66
C ARG A 29 4.00 7.14 -10.84
N LEU A 30 4.57 6.03 -11.25
CA LEU A 30 4.00 5.19 -12.30
C LEU A 30 2.64 4.63 -11.86
N PHE A 31 2.51 4.23 -10.59
CA PHE A 31 1.23 3.79 -10.04
C PHE A 31 0.21 4.92 -9.89
N MET A 32 0.63 6.19 -9.77
CA MET A 32 -0.30 7.33 -9.84
C MET A 32 -1.08 7.31 -11.16
N SER A 33 -0.39 7.14 -12.29
CA SER A 33 -1.05 7.05 -13.60
C SER A 33 -1.99 5.84 -13.68
N VAL A 34 -1.58 4.71 -13.11
CA VAL A 34 -2.43 3.51 -13.05
C VAL A 34 -3.71 3.76 -12.25
N PHE A 35 -3.63 4.47 -11.11
CA PHE A 35 -4.81 4.79 -10.32
C PHE A 35 -5.71 5.82 -10.98
N ASP A 36 -5.16 6.77 -11.75
CA ASP A 36 -5.91 7.83 -12.41
C ASP A 36 -6.57 7.37 -13.70
N GLU A 37 -5.82 6.67 -14.54
CA GLU A 37 -6.21 6.30 -15.90
C GLU A 37 -6.65 4.84 -16.01
N GLY A 38 -6.33 4.00 -15.03
CA GLY A 38 -6.56 2.56 -15.08
C GLY A 38 -5.68 1.83 -16.09
N ILE A 39 -4.68 2.50 -16.68
CA ILE A 39 -3.82 1.95 -17.70
C ILE A 39 -2.35 2.27 -17.42
N LEU A 40 -1.46 1.45 -17.96
CA LEU A 40 -0.03 1.67 -17.97
C LEU A 40 0.51 1.49 -19.38
N THR A 41 1.21 2.51 -19.89
CA THR A 41 1.92 2.40 -21.15
C THR A 41 3.38 2.04 -20.90
N THR A 42 3.83 0.91 -21.45
CA THR A 42 5.22 0.47 -21.34
C THR A 42 6.13 1.30 -22.24
N SER A 43 7.46 1.25 -22.00
CA SER A 43 8.46 1.89 -22.85
C SER A 43 8.44 1.41 -24.31
N GLN A 44 7.82 0.26 -24.59
CA GLN A 44 7.64 -0.31 -25.93
C GLN A 44 6.32 0.14 -26.59
N GLY A 45 5.53 0.99 -25.92
CA GLY A 45 4.24 1.46 -26.42
C GLY A 45 3.06 0.49 -26.18
N ASN A 46 3.29 -0.62 -25.47
CA ASN A 46 2.21 -1.54 -25.13
C ASN A 46 1.38 -0.93 -23.99
N VAL A 47 0.05 -0.99 -24.11
CA VAL A 47 -0.89 -0.54 -23.10
C VAL A 47 -1.35 -1.75 -22.26
N ILE A 48 -1.25 -1.64 -20.95
CA ILE A 48 -1.72 -2.64 -19.99
C ILE A 48 -2.91 -2.03 -19.26
N ASP A 49 -4.04 -2.72 -19.27
CA ASP A 49 -5.29 -2.29 -18.64
C ASP A 49 -5.42 -2.89 -17.22
N PHE A 50 -5.50 -2.03 -16.22
CA PHE A 50 -5.69 -2.34 -14.80
C PHE A 50 -7.10 -2.03 -14.30
N SER A 51 -7.99 -1.52 -15.16
CA SER A 51 -9.31 -1.00 -14.75
C SER A 51 -10.20 -2.03 -14.04
N LYS A 52 -9.92 -3.31 -14.24
CA LYS A 52 -10.65 -4.44 -13.63
C LYS A 52 -9.82 -5.19 -12.59
N SER A 53 -8.68 -4.64 -12.20
CA SER A 53 -7.76 -5.25 -11.24
C SER A 53 -7.97 -4.67 -9.84
N ILE A 54 -7.72 -5.48 -8.81
CA ILE A 54 -7.64 -5.03 -7.43
C ILE A 54 -6.16 -4.87 -7.09
N ILE A 55 -5.77 -3.69 -6.64
CA ILE A 55 -4.40 -3.41 -6.23
C ILE A 55 -4.36 -3.32 -4.71
N ILE A 56 -3.52 -4.13 -4.08
CA ILE A 56 -3.28 -4.16 -2.65
C ILE A 56 -1.83 -3.77 -2.41
N ALA A 57 -1.58 -2.75 -1.59
CA ALA A 57 -0.24 -2.38 -1.17
C ALA A 57 -0.05 -2.67 0.31
N THR A 58 1.05 -3.31 0.68
CA THR A 58 1.48 -3.46 2.06
C THR A 58 2.63 -2.51 2.37
N THR A 59 2.71 -2.05 3.61
CA THR A 59 3.78 -1.17 4.05
C THR A 59 4.04 -1.33 5.55
N ASN A 60 5.28 -1.20 5.96
CA ASN A 60 5.71 -1.06 7.35
C ASN A 60 5.97 0.40 7.73
N ALA A 61 5.69 1.35 6.83
CA ALA A 61 5.82 2.78 7.10
C ALA A 61 4.94 3.18 8.30
N GLY A 62 5.45 4.06 9.15
CA GLY A 62 4.75 4.51 10.35
C GLY A 62 4.82 3.57 11.57
N CYS A 63 5.26 2.32 11.42
CA CYS A 63 5.36 1.39 12.56
C CYS A 63 6.34 1.86 13.65
N THR A 64 7.36 2.63 13.31
CA THR A 64 8.36 3.17 14.24
C THR A 64 7.93 4.46 14.95
N ALA A 65 6.91 5.15 14.44
CA ALA A 65 6.43 6.42 15.00
C ALA A 65 5.66 6.24 16.32
N LYS A 66 5.06 5.06 16.55
CA LYS A 66 4.29 4.77 17.78
C LYS A 66 5.13 4.77 19.06
N SER A 67 6.45 4.63 19.02
CA SER A 67 7.30 4.68 20.21
C SER A 67 7.55 6.10 20.74
N ARG A 68 7.10 7.15 20.07
CA ARG A 68 7.29 8.55 20.49
C ARG A 68 6.07 9.25 21.08
N SER A 69 4.90 8.64 21.02
CA SER A 69 3.70 9.22 21.64
C SER A 69 3.51 8.69 23.06
N ILE A 70 4.29 9.22 24.01
CA ILE A 70 3.98 9.16 25.44
C ILE A 70 2.90 10.24 25.68
N GLY A 71 1.64 9.90 25.49
CA GLY A 71 0.54 10.84 25.74
C GLY A 71 -0.81 10.21 25.43
N PHE A 72 -1.50 9.83 26.49
CA PHE A 72 -2.93 9.57 26.61
C PHE A 72 -3.79 9.90 25.38
N ASN A 73 -4.20 8.87 24.64
CA ASN A 73 -5.53 8.63 24.05
C ASN A 73 -5.45 7.50 23.06
N SER A 74 -5.86 6.30 23.49
CA SER A 74 -5.67 5.04 22.77
C SER A 74 -6.85 4.64 21.88
N ASP A 75 -7.74 5.53 21.47
CA ASP A 75 -8.99 5.09 20.82
C ASP A 75 -9.35 5.76 19.48
N SER A 76 -8.47 6.55 18.90
CA SER A 76 -8.69 6.99 17.51
C SER A 76 -7.36 7.26 16.83
N THR A 77 -6.80 6.26 16.16
CA THR A 77 -5.82 6.53 15.11
C THR A 77 -6.60 7.21 13.99
N SER A 78 -6.74 8.53 14.08
CA SER A 78 -7.48 9.28 13.10
C SER A 78 -6.81 9.08 11.75
N GLU A 79 -7.58 9.03 10.68
CA GLU A 79 -7.07 8.93 9.29
C GLU A 79 -5.99 9.98 9.02
N THR A 80 -6.11 11.15 9.65
CA THR A 80 -5.14 12.24 9.62
C THR A 80 -3.77 11.82 10.17
N GLN A 81 -3.74 11.07 11.29
CA GLN A 81 -2.49 10.59 11.88
C GLN A 81 -1.82 9.57 10.96
N LEU A 82 -2.60 8.64 10.39
CA LEU A 82 -2.10 7.65 9.44
C LEU A 82 -1.48 8.31 8.20
N ILE A 83 -2.14 9.32 7.64
CA ILE A 83 -1.60 10.07 6.49
C ILE A 83 -0.31 10.78 6.87
N SER A 84 -0.24 11.39 8.06
CA SER A 84 0.98 12.03 8.56
C SER A 84 2.14 11.05 8.67
N ASP A 85 1.89 9.85 9.23
CA ASP A 85 2.92 8.83 9.42
C ASP A 85 3.42 8.24 8.08
N LEU A 86 2.57 8.22 7.05
CA LEU A 86 2.90 7.73 5.72
C LEU A 86 3.53 8.80 4.82
N SER A 87 3.37 10.08 5.12
CA SER A 87 3.83 11.19 4.26
C SER A 87 5.35 11.29 4.11
N ASP A 88 6.12 10.69 5.03
CA ASP A 88 7.58 10.60 4.93
C ASP A 88 8.04 9.61 3.85
N TYR A 89 7.18 8.66 3.50
CA TYR A 89 7.49 7.55 2.58
C TYR A 89 6.78 7.66 1.24
N PHE A 90 5.58 8.25 1.23
CA PHE A 90 4.73 8.37 0.06
C PHE A 90 4.25 9.79 -0.15
N ASP A 91 4.06 10.17 -1.39
CA ASP A 91 3.37 11.41 -1.71
C ASP A 91 1.91 11.33 -1.19
N VAL A 92 1.43 12.38 -0.52
CA VAL A 92 0.07 12.43 0.06
C VAL A 92 -0.99 12.15 -1.00
N GLU A 93 -0.75 12.60 -2.23
CA GLU A 93 -1.62 12.34 -3.36
C GLU A 93 -1.78 10.84 -3.63
N LEU A 94 -0.67 10.08 -3.62
CA LEU A 94 -0.70 8.62 -3.79
C LEU A 94 -1.49 7.93 -2.67
N ILE A 95 -1.30 8.35 -1.41
CA ILE A 95 -2.04 7.81 -0.27
C ILE A 95 -3.56 8.01 -0.45
N ASN A 96 -3.97 9.16 -0.97
CA ASN A 96 -5.37 9.49 -1.19
C ASN A 96 -6.03 8.73 -2.34
N ARG A 97 -5.24 8.12 -3.24
CA ARG A 97 -5.77 7.27 -4.34
C ARG A 97 -6.22 5.89 -3.85
N PHE A 98 -5.72 5.43 -2.72
CA PHE A 98 -6.22 4.20 -2.12
C PHE A 98 -7.61 4.43 -1.50
N SER A 99 -8.60 3.71 -2.00
CA SER A 99 -10.00 3.81 -1.55
C SER A 99 -10.20 3.27 -0.13
N GLN A 100 -9.38 2.32 0.29
CA GLN A 100 -9.43 1.70 1.62
C GLN A 100 -8.04 1.64 2.24
N LYS A 101 -7.96 1.95 3.53
CA LYS A 101 -6.72 1.92 4.32
C LYS A 101 -6.98 1.13 5.60
N TYR A 102 -6.12 0.16 5.88
CA TYR A 102 -6.23 -0.71 7.05
C TYR A 102 -4.93 -0.68 7.84
N THR A 103 -5.05 -0.53 9.15
CA THR A 103 -3.91 -0.60 10.06
C THR A 103 -4.00 -1.88 10.87
N PHE A 104 -2.92 -2.65 10.88
CA PHE A 104 -2.79 -3.83 11.73
C PHE A 104 -2.19 -3.41 13.07
N SER A 105 -2.88 -3.77 14.16
CA SER A 105 -2.38 -3.55 15.51
C SER A 105 -1.37 -4.63 15.90
N GLU A 106 -0.51 -4.32 16.87
CA GLU A 106 0.40 -5.30 17.45
C GLU A 106 -0.37 -6.48 18.07
N ILE A 107 0.19 -7.67 17.90
CA ILE A 107 -0.37 -8.89 18.49
C ILE A 107 -0.13 -8.87 19.99
N SER A 108 -1.20 -8.90 20.79
CA SER A 108 -1.09 -8.97 22.23
C SER A 108 -0.45 -10.31 22.70
N ARG A 109 0.22 -10.31 23.86
CA ARG A 109 0.83 -11.52 24.41
C ARG A 109 -0.15 -12.68 24.56
N SER A 110 -1.42 -12.39 24.84
CA SER A 110 -2.48 -13.41 24.97
C SER A 110 -2.81 -14.07 23.63
N VAL A 111 -2.84 -13.28 22.56
CA VAL A 111 -3.07 -13.78 21.19
C VAL A 111 -1.83 -14.54 20.69
N TYR A 112 -0.63 -14.02 20.98
CA TYR A 112 0.64 -14.70 20.63
C TYR A 112 0.70 -16.12 21.22
N ARG A 113 0.38 -16.28 22.52
CA ARG A 113 0.31 -17.61 23.17
C ARG A 113 -0.62 -18.57 22.43
N LYS A 114 -1.81 -18.13 22.05
CA LYS A 114 -2.78 -18.96 21.30
C LYS A 114 -2.27 -19.41 19.93
N ILE A 115 -1.37 -18.64 19.31
CA ILE A 115 -0.77 -18.99 18.02
C ILE A 115 0.32 -20.05 18.19
N VAL A 116 1.13 -19.94 19.25
CA VAL A 116 2.26 -20.84 19.51
C VAL A 116 1.80 -22.19 20.10
N GLU A 117 0.68 -22.22 20.83
CA GLU A 117 0.13 -23.44 21.44
C GLU A 117 -0.72 -24.29 20.47
N LYS A 118 -0.82 -23.93 19.19
CA LYS A 118 -1.42 -24.73 18.12
C LYS A 118 -0.40 -25.58 17.38
#